data_3c17b7c1ad695db1fc427e1905044d85
#
_entry.id   3c17b7c1ad695db1fc427e1905044d85
#
_cell.length_a   1.000
_cell.length_b   1.000
_cell.length_c   1.000
_cell.angle_alpha   90.00
_cell.angle_beta   90.00
_cell.angle_gamma   90.00
#
_symmetry.space_group_name_H-M   'P 1'
#
loop_
_entity.id
_entity.type
_entity.pdbx_description
1 polymer ?
#
loop_
_entity_poly.entity_id
_entity_poly.type
_entity_poly.pdbx_seq_one_letter_code
_entity_poly.pdbx_strand_id
1 'polypeptide(L)'
;MRVIAGSARGVRLKVPERATRPSTDRLREALFSMLQGRLEGARVLDLFSGSGALGIEALSRGAKQAVFVEVRRAAVAVVEENLEKVNMAEQGVVLQRDVSAFLSGSGEEFDLIFADPPYASNAGHDMAGALLDEAALGPRLAQGGLLVLEV
;
A
#
# COMPACT_ATOMS: atom_id res chain seq x y z
N MET A 1 -3.54 -8.58 -13.21
CA MET A 1 -4.03 -7.81 -12.04
C MET A 1 -4.78 -6.59 -12.50
N ARG A 2 -5.88 -6.27 -11.88
CA ARG A 2 -6.69 -5.11 -12.25
C ARG A 2 -7.39 -4.51 -11.04
N VAL A 3 -7.81 -3.26 -11.18
CA VAL A 3 -8.60 -2.58 -10.15
C VAL A 3 -9.99 -3.22 -10.09
N ILE A 4 -10.45 -3.53 -8.89
CA ILE A 4 -11.70 -4.28 -8.67
C ILE A 4 -12.92 -3.37 -8.73
N ALA A 5 -12.87 -2.23 -8.07
CA ALA A 5 -14.03 -1.36 -7.94
C ALA A 5 -13.61 0.11 -7.91
N GLY A 6 -14.61 1.01 -7.94
CA GLY A 6 -14.38 2.44 -7.85
C GLY A 6 -14.20 3.10 -9.21
N SER A 7 -13.63 4.31 -9.19
CA SER A 7 -13.50 5.14 -10.40
C SER A 7 -12.57 4.54 -11.46
N ALA A 8 -11.62 3.70 -11.05
CA ALA A 8 -10.68 3.05 -11.97
C ALA A 8 -11.00 1.57 -12.19
N ARG A 9 -12.21 1.14 -11.88
CA ARG A 9 -12.64 -0.27 -12.04
C ARG A 9 -12.26 -0.83 -13.40
N GLY A 10 -11.64 -2.00 -13.40
CA GLY A 10 -11.30 -2.74 -14.62
C GLY A 10 -9.97 -2.35 -15.26
N VAL A 11 -9.33 -1.29 -14.81
CA VAL A 11 -8.03 -0.91 -15.35
C VAL A 11 -6.98 -1.96 -14.97
N ARG A 12 -6.23 -2.43 -15.95
CA ARG A 12 -5.17 -3.41 -15.71
C ARG A 12 -3.95 -2.73 -15.14
N LEU A 13 -3.39 -3.33 -14.10
CA LEU A 13 -2.18 -2.86 -13.45
C LEU A 13 -0.99 -3.74 -13.84
N LYS A 14 0.15 -3.10 -14.04
CA LYS A 14 1.40 -3.79 -14.29
C LYS A 14 1.93 -4.35 -12.98
N VAL A 15 2.57 -5.52 -13.04
CA VAL A 15 3.19 -6.18 -11.89
C VAL A 15 4.70 -6.20 -12.12
N PRO A 16 5.54 -5.92 -11.11
CA PRO A 16 6.99 -6.02 -11.26
C PRO A 16 7.41 -7.43 -11.67
N GLU A 17 8.44 -7.53 -12.53
CA GLU A 17 8.89 -8.81 -13.06
C GLU A 17 9.25 -9.86 -12.01
N ARG A 18 9.72 -9.41 -10.84
CA ARG A 18 10.13 -10.30 -9.76
C ARG A 18 9.17 -10.29 -8.58
N ALA A 19 7.92 -9.96 -8.85
CA ALA A 19 6.90 -10.03 -7.81
C ALA A 19 6.68 -11.50 -7.43
N THR A 20 6.97 -11.84 -6.19
CA THR A 20 6.87 -13.21 -5.72
C THR A 20 5.45 -13.60 -5.35
N ARG A 21 4.60 -12.62 -5.03
CA ARG A 21 3.22 -12.89 -4.61
C ARG A 21 2.31 -11.70 -4.93
N PRO A 22 1.86 -11.59 -6.18
CA PRO A 22 0.82 -10.60 -6.44
C PRO A 22 -0.46 -11.03 -5.70
N SER A 23 -1.13 -10.09 -5.07
CA SER A 23 -2.42 -10.37 -4.44
C SER A 23 -3.44 -10.71 -5.54
N THR A 24 -4.28 -11.71 -5.29
CA THR A 24 -5.32 -12.07 -6.23
C THR A 24 -6.46 -11.05 -6.18
N ASP A 25 -7.22 -10.96 -7.26
CA ASP A 25 -8.41 -10.11 -7.31
C ASP A 25 -9.38 -10.49 -6.20
N ARG A 26 -9.57 -11.78 -5.99
CA ARG A 26 -10.48 -12.30 -4.96
C ARG A 26 -10.06 -11.88 -3.55
N LEU A 27 -8.77 -11.97 -3.26
CA LEU A 27 -8.24 -11.59 -1.95
C LEU A 27 -8.42 -10.09 -1.70
N ARG A 28 -8.10 -9.27 -2.72
CA ARG A 28 -8.28 -7.82 -2.60
C ARG A 28 -9.75 -7.44 -2.47
N GLU A 29 -10.64 -8.11 -3.19
CA GLU A 29 -12.07 -7.86 -3.06
C GLU A 29 -12.55 -8.14 -1.64
N ALA A 30 -12.14 -9.27 -1.05
CA ALA A 30 -12.50 -9.62 0.31
C ALA A 30 -11.97 -8.59 1.31
N LEU A 31 -10.71 -8.20 1.17
CA LEU A 31 -10.09 -7.19 2.04
C LEU A 31 -10.82 -5.86 1.98
N PHE A 32 -11.07 -5.35 0.79
CA PHE A 32 -11.71 -4.04 0.64
C PHE A 32 -13.19 -4.05 1.00
N SER A 33 -13.86 -5.20 0.93
CA SER A 33 -15.20 -5.33 1.48
C SER A 33 -15.21 -5.11 2.99
N MET A 34 -14.18 -5.61 3.68
CA MET A 34 -14.03 -5.38 5.12
C MET A 34 -13.70 -3.93 5.46
N LEU A 35 -13.08 -3.21 4.52
CA LEU A 35 -12.68 -1.82 4.72
C LEU A 35 -13.75 -0.82 4.28
N GLN A 36 -14.89 -1.29 3.83
CA GLN A 36 -15.98 -0.44 3.38
C GLN A 36 -16.37 0.53 4.49
N GLY A 37 -16.53 1.81 4.14
CA GLY A 37 -16.79 2.87 5.11
C GLY A 37 -15.55 3.54 5.67
N ARG A 38 -14.35 2.99 5.40
CA ARG A 38 -13.08 3.56 5.87
C ARG A 38 -12.24 4.17 4.75
N LEU A 39 -12.70 4.09 3.51
CA LEU A 39 -11.88 4.45 2.35
C LEU A 39 -12.10 5.88 1.88
N GLU A 40 -13.34 6.35 1.85
CA GLU A 40 -13.62 7.67 1.32
C GLU A 40 -12.96 8.77 2.14
N GLY A 41 -12.16 9.60 1.47
CA GLY A 41 -11.43 10.67 2.10
C GLY A 41 -10.23 10.24 2.92
N ALA A 42 -9.91 8.93 2.94
CA ALA A 42 -8.82 8.41 3.76
C ALA A 42 -7.45 8.78 3.22
N ARG A 43 -6.51 8.95 4.13
CA ARG A 43 -5.09 9.05 3.82
C ARG A 43 -4.48 7.68 4.03
N VAL A 44 -3.90 7.13 2.97
CA VAL A 44 -3.46 5.74 2.92
C VAL A 44 -1.93 5.67 2.80
N LEU A 45 -1.33 4.75 3.53
CA LEU A 45 0.08 4.42 3.42
C LEU A 45 0.20 2.97 2.98
N ASP A 46 0.90 2.73 1.88
CA ASP A 46 1.13 1.40 1.32
C ASP A 46 2.61 1.06 1.46
N LEU A 47 2.94 0.32 2.52
CA LEU A 47 4.31 -0.10 2.80
C LEU A 47 4.63 -1.39 2.05
N PHE A 48 5.85 -1.49 1.51
CA PHE A 48 6.25 -2.60 0.64
C PHE A 48 5.32 -2.72 -0.57
N SER A 49 5.08 -1.60 -1.23
CA SER A 49 3.93 -1.47 -2.14
C SER A 49 3.96 -2.35 -3.39
N GLY A 50 5.12 -2.82 -3.81
CA GLY A 50 5.23 -3.68 -5.01
C GLY A 50 4.65 -3.01 -6.24
N SER A 51 3.52 -3.53 -6.73
CA SER A 51 2.79 -2.94 -7.88
C SER A 51 1.98 -1.71 -7.50
N GLY A 52 1.80 -1.46 -6.20
CA GLY A 52 0.92 -0.42 -5.71
C GLY A 52 -0.56 -0.80 -5.70
N ALA A 53 -0.88 -2.07 -5.91
CA ALA A 53 -2.27 -2.50 -6.09
C ALA A 53 -3.18 -2.12 -4.92
N LEU A 54 -2.72 -2.25 -3.68
CA LEU A 54 -3.55 -1.94 -2.52
C LEU A 54 -3.83 -0.45 -2.40
N GLY A 55 -2.80 0.39 -2.49
CA GLY A 55 -2.98 1.84 -2.43
C GLY A 55 -3.81 2.37 -3.60
N ILE A 56 -3.61 1.83 -4.79
CA ILE A 56 -4.36 2.21 -5.98
C ILE A 56 -5.82 1.79 -5.86
N GLU A 57 -6.09 0.60 -5.34
CA GLU A 57 -7.46 0.16 -5.08
C GLU A 57 -8.15 1.12 -4.10
N ALA A 58 -7.45 1.52 -3.05
CA ALA A 58 -7.98 2.49 -2.09
C ALA A 58 -8.30 3.83 -2.75
N LEU A 59 -7.40 4.34 -3.59
CA LEU A 59 -7.65 5.58 -4.35
C LEU A 59 -8.86 5.45 -5.26
N SER A 60 -8.97 4.33 -5.95
CA SER A 60 -10.10 4.05 -6.83
C SER A 60 -11.45 4.07 -6.09
N ARG A 61 -11.42 3.67 -4.83
CA ARG A 61 -12.62 3.61 -3.98
C ARG A 61 -12.85 4.88 -3.15
N GLY A 62 -12.11 5.94 -3.42
CA GLY A 62 -12.39 7.25 -2.83
C GLY A 62 -11.39 7.76 -1.80
N ALA A 63 -10.27 7.08 -1.58
CA ALA A 63 -9.23 7.61 -0.70
C ALA A 63 -8.71 8.94 -1.26
N LYS A 64 -8.37 9.85 -0.35
CA LYS A 64 -7.94 11.19 -0.71
C LYS A 64 -6.52 11.20 -1.26
N GLN A 65 -5.64 10.41 -0.65
CA GLN A 65 -4.23 10.36 -0.99
C GLN A 65 -3.65 9.01 -0.60
N ALA A 66 -2.68 8.53 -1.36
CA ALA A 66 -1.92 7.34 -1.01
C ALA A 66 -0.43 7.62 -1.13
N VAL A 67 0.33 7.23 -0.11
CA VAL A 67 1.78 7.27 -0.11
C VAL A 67 2.27 5.84 -0.24
N PHE A 68 3.11 5.60 -1.25
CA PHE A 68 3.67 4.28 -1.55
C PHE A 68 5.14 4.28 -1.17
N VAL A 69 5.54 3.34 -0.31
CA VAL A 69 6.93 3.20 0.11
C VAL A 69 7.46 1.87 -0.41
N GLU A 70 8.49 1.92 -1.22
CA GLU A 70 9.09 0.75 -1.86
C GLU A 70 10.58 0.99 -2.06
N VAL A 71 11.41 0.02 -1.72
CA VAL A 71 12.86 0.17 -1.81
C VAL A 71 13.38 -0.17 -3.21
N ARG A 72 12.69 -1.04 -3.95
CA ARG A 72 13.16 -1.49 -5.26
C ARG A 72 12.80 -0.50 -6.36
N ARG A 73 13.82 0.00 -7.04
CA ARG A 73 13.65 1.00 -8.09
C ARG A 73 12.68 0.55 -9.20
N ALA A 74 12.80 -0.69 -9.63
CA ALA A 74 11.93 -1.23 -10.68
C ALA A 74 10.46 -1.26 -10.25
N ALA A 75 10.20 -1.57 -8.98
CA ALA A 75 8.85 -1.57 -8.45
C ALA A 75 8.31 -0.14 -8.31
N VAL A 76 9.13 0.81 -7.90
CA VAL A 76 8.74 2.22 -7.84
C VAL A 76 8.26 2.70 -9.22
N ALA A 77 9.01 2.38 -10.26
CA ALA A 77 8.63 2.76 -11.63
C ALA A 77 7.28 2.14 -12.04
N VAL A 78 7.02 0.92 -11.63
CA VAL A 78 5.74 0.25 -11.90
C VAL A 78 4.59 0.94 -11.18
N VAL A 79 4.77 1.33 -9.92
CA VAL A 79 3.74 2.07 -9.18
C VAL A 79 3.42 3.39 -9.87
N GLU A 80 4.44 4.12 -10.28
CA GLU A 80 4.26 5.40 -10.97
C GLU A 80 3.49 5.21 -12.28
N GLU A 81 3.86 4.19 -13.06
CA GLU A 81 3.16 3.85 -14.30
C GLU A 81 1.69 3.49 -14.04
N ASN A 82 1.45 2.68 -13.02
CA ASN A 82 0.09 2.29 -12.66
C ASN A 82 -0.76 3.48 -12.21
N LEU A 83 -0.19 4.42 -11.46
CA LEU A 83 -0.89 5.64 -11.06
C LEU A 83 -1.32 6.47 -12.27
N GLU A 84 -0.47 6.55 -13.28
CA GLU A 84 -0.82 7.23 -14.52
C GLU A 84 -1.94 6.53 -15.27
N LYS A 85 -1.91 5.20 -15.33
CA LYS A 85 -2.94 4.41 -15.98
C LYS A 85 -4.33 4.65 -15.41
N VAL A 86 -4.41 4.85 -14.10
CA VAL A 86 -5.70 5.10 -13.42
C VAL A 86 -6.02 6.59 -13.31
N ASN A 87 -5.21 7.47 -13.88
CA ASN A 87 -5.37 8.92 -13.80
C ASN A 87 -5.37 9.47 -12.38
N MET A 88 -4.55 8.89 -11.52
CA MET A 88 -4.48 9.28 -10.11
C MET A 88 -3.06 9.65 -9.66
N ALA A 89 -2.22 10.08 -10.60
CA ALA A 89 -0.84 10.47 -10.30
C ALA A 89 -0.78 11.62 -9.29
N GLU A 90 -1.75 12.51 -9.29
CA GLU A 90 -1.78 13.64 -8.37
C GLU A 90 -2.13 13.25 -6.94
N GLN A 91 -2.84 12.15 -6.75
CA GLN A 91 -3.22 11.65 -5.43
C GLN A 91 -2.21 10.66 -4.86
N GLY A 92 -1.22 10.26 -5.63
CA GLY A 92 -0.20 9.29 -5.22
C GLY A 92 1.16 9.95 -5.02
N VAL A 93 1.82 9.59 -3.93
CA VAL A 93 3.21 9.97 -3.68
C VAL A 93 4.01 8.68 -3.61
N VAL A 94 5.00 8.53 -4.47
CA VAL A 94 5.82 7.30 -4.52
C VAL A 94 7.21 7.62 -4.00
N LEU A 95 7.61 6.94 -2.94
CA LEU A 95 8.90 7.14 -2.29
C LEU A 95 9.76 5.89 -2.40
N GLN A 96 10.92 6.05 -3.00
CA GLN A 96 11.91 4.97 -3.02
C GLN A 96 12.71 5.05 -1.72
N ARG A 97 12.25 4.32 -0.72
CA ARG A 97 12.85 4.32 0.61
C ARG A 97 12.70 2.97 1.28
N ASP A 98 13.61 2.68 2.19
CA ASP A 98 13.44 1.59 3.13
C ASP A 98 12.30 1.94 4.10
N VAL A 99 11.45 0.95 4.39
CA VAL A 99 10.27 1.15 5.24
C VAL A 99 10.68 1.62 6.64
N SER A 100 11.70 1.00 7.24
CA SER A 100 12.15 1.41 8.58
C SER A 100 12.63 2.85 8.59
N ALA A 101 13.35 3.28 7.57
CA ALA A 101 13.82 4.67 7.45
C ALA A 101 12.65 5.64 7.31
N PHE A 102 11.63 5.27 6.55
CA PHE A 102 10.44 6.09 6.41
C PHE A 102 9.70 6.24 7.74
N LEU A 103 9.49 5.12 8.43
CA LEU A 103 8.74 5.12 9.68
C LEU A 103 9.46 5.86 10.82
N SER A 104 10.79 5.85 10.83
CA SER A 104 11.56 6.53 11.86
C SER A 104 11.57 8.05 11.72
N GLY A 105 11.18 8.57 10.56
CA GLY A 105 11.04 10.00 10.35
C GLY A 105 9.76 10.52 10.99
N SER A 106 9.75 11.82 11.35
CA SER A 106 8.51 12.47 11.77
C SER A 106 7.68 12.81 10.55
N GLY A 107 6.38 12.81 10.67
CA GLY A 107 5.55 13.19 9.55
C GLY A 107 4.10 12.83 9.71
N GLU A 108 3.45 12.69 8.56
CA GLU A 108 2.01 12.50 8.45
C GLU A 108 1.48 11.28 9.16
N GLU A 109 0.27 11.41 9.63
CA GLU A 109 -0.53 10.30 10.12
C GLU A 109 -1.42 9.79 8.99
N PHE A 110 -1.76 8.50 9.05
CA PHE A 110 -2.57 7.85 8.04
C PHE A 110 -3.78 7.19 8.68
N ASP A 111 -4.89 7.21 7.96
CA ASP A 111 -6.12 6.54 8.41
C ASP A 111 -6.05 5.05 8.16
N LEU A 112 -5.28 4.63 7.17
CA LEU A 112 -5.17 3.24 6.77
C LEU A 112 -3.73 2.97 6.34
N ILE A 113 -3.12 1.95 6.94
CA ILE A 113 -1.77 1.53 6.58
C ILE A 113 -1.82 0.07 6.14
N PHE A 114 -1.37 -0.19 4.92
CA PHE A 114 -1.15 -1.55 4.41
C PHE A 114 0.32 -1.90 4.55
N ALA A 115 0.61 -3.11 5.02
CA ALA A 115 1.96 -3.62 5.07
C ALA A 115 1.98 -5.09 4.68
N ASP A 116 2.66 -5.39 3.58
CA ASP A 116 2.84 -6.75 3.06
C ASP A 116 4.33 -7.01 2.89
N PRO A 117 5.06 -7.30 3.99
CA PRO A 117 6.50 -7.50 3.93
C PRO A 117 6.87 -8.72 3.07
N PRO A 118 8.03 -8.70 2.42
CA PRO A 118 8.47 -9.84 1.62
C PRO A 118 8.75 -11.08 2.47
N TYR A 119 8.31 -12.23 1.99
CA TYR A 119 8.49 -13.52 2.67
C TYR A 119 9.54 -14.40 2.01
N ALA A 120 10.57 -13.81 1.46
CA ALA A 120 11.60 -14.56 0.74
C ALA A 120 12.44 -15.48 1.63
N SER A 121 12.30 -15.36 2.96
CA SER A 121 13.06 -16.14 3.92
C SER A 121 12.52 -15.86 5.32
N ASN A 122 13.19 -16.36 6.35
CA ASN A 122 12.89 -16.01 7.75
C ASN A 122 12.91 -14.49 8.01
N ALA A 123 13.61 -13.75 7.17
CA ALA A 123 13.70 -12.31 7.31
C ALA A 123 12.36 -11.60 7.14
N GLY A 124 11.48 -12.11 6.28
CA GLY A 124 10.15 -11.54 6.09
C GLY A 124 9.28 -11.70 7.35
N HIS A 125 9.42 -12.81 8.04
CA HIS A 125 8.72 -13.05 9.29
C HIS A 125 9.22 -12.12 10.40
N ASP A 126 10.52 -11.92 10.47
CA ASP A 126 11.12 -10.99 11.43
C ASP A 126 10.72 -9.55 11.15
N MET A 127 10.57 -9.17 9.88
CA MET A 127 10.11 -7.85 9.49
C MET A 127 8.70 -7.55 9.98
N ALA A 128 7.79 -8.51 9.85
CA ALA A 128 6.42 -8.35 10.32
C ALA A 128 6.40 -8.13 11.84
N GLY A 129 7.17 -8.93 12.57
CA GLY A 129 7.31 -8.77 14.02
C GLY A 129 7.91 -7.43 14.40
N ALA A 130 8.95 -7.00 13.69
CA ALA A 130 9.60 -5.73 13.93
C ALA A 130 8.64 -4.55 13.70
N LEU A 131 7.81 -4.61 12.66
CA LEU A 131 6.81 -3.58 12.40
C LEU A 131 5.79 -3.48 13.52
N LEU A 132 5.31 -4.63 14.02
CA LEU A 132 4.33 -4.65 15.11
C LEU A 132 4.91 -4.08 16.40
N ASP A 133 6.20 -4.33 16.65
CA ASP A 133 6.88 -3.87 17.86
C ASP A 133 7.46 -2.47 17.73
N GLU A 134 7.45 -1.91 16.53
CA GLU A 134 8.12 -0.65 16.29
C GLU A 134 7.31 0.54 16.80
N ALA A 135 7.90 1.30 17.70
CA ALA A 135 7.25 2.48 18.25
C ALA A 135 6.95 3.56 17.22
N ALA A 136 7.64 3.52 16.06
CA ALA A 136 7.43 4.49 14.99
C ALA A 136 6.12 4.30 14.23
N LEU A 137 5.55 3.10 14.25
CA LEU A 137 4.31 2.81 13.51
C LEU A 137 3.09 3.43 14.19
N GLY A 138 3.02 3.34 15.52
CA GLY A 138 1.92 3.93 16.28
C GLY A 138 1.70 5.41 15.99
N PRO A 139 2.76 6.26 16.02
CA PRO A 139 2.62 7.68 15.69
C PRO A 139 2.18 7.97 14.27
N ARG A 140 2.31 6.99 13.37
CA ARG A 140 1.88 7.15 11.97
C ARG A 140 0.41 6.82 11.74
N LEU A 141 -0.25 6.19 12.70
CA LEU A 141 -1.69 5.92 12.63
C LEU A 141 -2.47 7.09 13.20
N ALA A 142 -3.43 7.60 12.43
CA ALA A 142 -4.36 8.60 12.93
C ALA A 142 -5.29 7.97 13.97
N GLN A 143 -5.91 8.80 14.79
CA GLN A 143 -6.88 8.32 15.77
C GLN A 143 -7.99 7.56 15.04
N GLY A 144 -8.25 6.34 15.47
CA GLY A 144 -9.21 5.47 14.79
C GLY A 144 -8.68 4.81 13.52
N GLY A 145 -7.39 5.01 13.20
CA GLY A 145 -6.76 4.40 12.03
C GLY A 145 -6.58 2.90 12.16
N LEU A 146 -6.40 2.24 11.03
CA LEU A 146 -6.31 0.79 10.94
C LEU A 146 -5.02 0.36 10.25
N LEU A 147 -4.33 -0.60 10.84
CA LEU A 147 -3.20 -1.28 10.21
C LEU A 147 -3.64 -2.62 9.65
N VAL A 148 -3.39 -2.83 8.37
CA VAL A 148 -3.61 -4.12 7.69
C VAL A 148 -2.25 -4.73 7.42
N LEU A 149 -1.92 -5.76 8.18
CA LEU A 149 -0.64 -6.46 8.06
C LEU A 149 -0.88 -7.87 7.52
N GLU A 150 -0.24 -8.19 6.42
CA GLU A 150 -0.26 -9.54 5.86
C GLU A 150 0.93 -10.34 6.43
N VAL A 151 0.62 -11.46 7.05
CA VAL A 151 1.61 -12.35 7.64
C VAL A 151 1.57 -13.74 7.02
#